data_e7f0c905e49f2c60a413f592cf3738e7
#
_entry.id   e7f0c905e49f2c60a413f592cf3738e7
#
_cell.length_a   1.000
_cell.length_b   1.000
_cell.length_c   1.000
_cell.angle_alpha   90.00
_cell.angle_beta   90.00
_cell.angle_gamma   90.00
#
_symmetry.space_group_name_H-M   'P 1'
#
loop_
_entity.id
_entity.type
_entity.pdbx_description
1 polymer ?
#
loop_
_entity_poly.entity_id
_entity_poly.type
_entity_poly.pdbx_seq_one_letter_code
_entity_poly.pdbx_strand_id
1 'polypeptide(L)'
;MTTDGLRFVSPDDVETQVFPWGTIKWLSEPRVTNAQKFSTGVVLLAPGKGHTRHNHPGVEEILYVISGRGIQMVEDAEGRPVRQEVSAGMLVHIPADVYHETINNGWEAMKLIAIYAPHGPEAFLRALPDCVVVPPGEVPG
;
A
#
# COMPACT_ATOMS: atom_id res chain seq x y z
N MET A 1 -7.53 25.75 -1.14
CA MET A 1 -6.52 24.75 -0.70
C MET A 1 -5.25 25.47 -0.32
N THR A 2 -4.67 25.13 0.78
CA THR A 2 -3.39 25.72 1.17
C THR A 2 -2.26 25.01 0.41
N THR A 3 -1.19 25.73 0.09
CA THR A 3 0.00 25.14 -0.55
C THR A 3 0.73 24.17 0.39
N ASP A 4 0.44 24.25 1.68
CA ASP A 4 1.11 23.43 2.69
C ASP A 4 0.50 22.03 2.85
N GLY A 5 -0.71 21.83 2.30
CA GLY A 5 -1.43 20.58 2.48
C GLY A 5 -1.94 20.37 3.90
N LEU A 6 -2.53 19.21 4.14
CA LEU A 6 -3.01 18.84 5.48
C LEU A 6 -1.85 18.37 6.34
N ARG A 7 -1.90 18.68 7.65
CA ARG A 7 -0.96 18.18 8.65
C ARG A 7 -1.57 17.07 9.50
N PHE A 8 -2.88 17.07 9.62
CA PHE A 8 -3.64 16.05 10.35
C PHE A 8 -4.62 15.46 9.36
N VAL A 9 -4.55 14.15 9.14
CA VAL A 9 -5.32 13.48 8.10
C VAL A 9 -6.11 12.33 8.71
N SER A 10 -7.42 12.38 8.54
CA SER A 10 -8.31 11.27 8.87
C SER A 10 -8.55 10.42 7.61
N PRO A 11 -8.84 9.12 7.74
CA PRO A 11 -9.25 8.31 6.59
C PRO A 11 -10.41 8.90 5.79
N ASP A 12 -11.31 9.63 6.44
CA ASP A 12 -12.45 10.26 5.78
C ASP A 12 -12.07 11.49 4.94
N ASP A 13 -10.86 12.01 5.11
CA ASP A 13 -10.39 13.16 4.36
C ASP A 13 -9.89 12.80 2.97
N VAL A 14 -9.68 11.53 2.68
CA VAL A 14 -9.04 11.09 1.45
C VAL A 14 -9.89 10.08 0.69
N GLU A 15 -9.66 10.03 -0.61
CA GLU A 15 -10.30 9.05 -1.48
C GLU A 15 -9.89 7.63 -1.11
N THR A 16 -10.69 6.64 -1.54
CA THR A 16 -10.35 5.23 -1.46
C THR A 16 -10.07 4.72 -2.87
N GLN A 17 -8.92 4.11 -3.06
CA GLN A 17 -8.64 3.35 -4.28
C GLN A 17 -9.10 1.92 -4.05
N VAL A 18 -10.02 1.44 -4.88
CA VAL A 18 -10.60 0.10 -4.77
C VAL A 18 -10.08 -0.76 -5.90
N PHE A 19 -9.56 -1.93 -5.53
CA PHE A 19 -9.00 -2.92 -6.46
C PHE A 19 -9.68 -4.27 -6.23
N PRO A 20 -9.55 -5.23 -7.16
CA PRO A 20 -10.10 -6.59 -6.94
C PRO A 20 -9.57 -7.28 -5.69
N TRP A 21 -8.39 -6.90 -5.21
CA TRP A 21 -7.72 -7.54 -4.06
C TRP A 21 -7.90 -6.77 -2.75
N GLY A 22 -8.43 -5.56 -2.77
CA GLY A 22 -8.57 -4.76 -1.56
C GLY A 22 -8.64 -3.28 -1.83
N THR A 23 -8.28 -2.47 -0.83
CA THR A 23 -8.39 -1.02 -0.91
C THR A 23 -7.13 -0.34 -0.38
N ILE A 24 -6.87 0.88 -0.86
CA ILE A 24 -5.83 1.74 -0.31
C ILE A 24 -6.40 3.14 -0.07
N LYS A 25 -6.09 3.69 1.10
CA LYS A 25 -6.29 5.10 1.42
C LYS A 25 -4.90 5.74 1.60
N TRP A 26 -4.58 6.67 0.72
CA TRP A 26 -3.31 7.40 0.80
C TRP A 26 -3.45 8.58 1.74
N LEU A 27 -3.06 8.40 3.00
CA LEU A 27 -3.18 9.43 4.01
C LEU A 27 -2.16 10.55 3.80
N SER A 28 -1.02 10.24 3.17
CA SER A 28 -0.02 11.24 2.83
C SER A 28 0.52 10.99 1.43
N GLU A 29 0.43 12.00 0.59
CA GLU A 29 0.97 12.05 -0.76
C GLU A 29 1.00 13.53 -1.18
N PRO A 30 1.64 13.89 -2.30
CA PRO A 30 1.70 15.30 -2.70
C PRO A 30 0.34 16.01 -2.75
N ARG A 31 -0.71 15.33 -3.20
CA ARG A 31 -2.06 15.91 -3.33
C ARG A 31 -2.77 16.14 -1.99
N VAL A 32 -2.30 15.50 -0.92
CA VAL A 32 -2.95 15.56 0.40
C VAL A 32 -2.14 16.42 1.37
N THR A 33 -0.88 16.08 1.56
CA THR A 33 -0.02 16.70 2.57
C THR A 33 1.07 17.56 1.98
N ASN A 34 1.15 17.65 0.64
CA ASN A 34 2.28 18.24 -0.07
C ASN A 34 3.61 17.54 0.25
N ALA A 35 3.54 16.23 0.49
CA ALA A 35 4.73 15.44 0.79
C ALA A 35 5.70 15.44 -0.41
N GLN A 36 6.99 15.61 -0.13
CA GLN A 36 8.01 15.76 -1.15
C GLN A 36 8.88 14.51 -1.33
N LYS A 37 9.00 13.69 -0.29
CA LYS A 37 9.96 12.58 -0.26
C LYS A 37 9.33 11.21 -0.31
N PHE A 38 8.11 11.06 0.15
CA PHE A 38 7.48 9.76 0.31
C PHE A 38 5.97 9.86 0.24
N SER A 39 5.33 8.72 0.05
CA SER A 39 3.87 8.59 0.20
C SER A 39 3.57 7.49 1.21
N THR A 40 2.43 7.62 1.90
CA THR A 40 2.02 6.69 2.95
C THR A 40 0.56 6.31 2.76
N GLY A 41 0.32 5.03 2.62
CA GLY A 41 -1.04 4.49 2.45
C GLY A 41 -1.40 3.47 3.51
N VAL A 42 -2.69 3.37 3.79
CA VAL A 42 -3.26 2.28 4.58
C VAL A 42 -3.91 1.30 3.61
N VAL A 43 -3.44 0.07 3.65
CA VAL A 43 -3.85 -0.99 2.72
C VAL A 43 -4.70 -2.00 3.47
N LEU A 44 -5.83 -2.38 2.88
CA LEU A 44 -6.64 -3.51 3.33
C LEU A 44 -6.62 -4.56 2.24
N LEU A 45 -6.15 -5.76 2.56
CA LEU A 45 -6.19 -6.90 1.66
C LEU A 45 -7.33 -7.82 2.07
N ALA A 46 -8.19 -8.13 1.10
CA ALA A 46 -9.32 -9.05 1.35
C ALA A 46 -8.81 -10.46 1.65
N PRO A 47 -9.56 -11.26 2.44
CA PRO A 47 -9.17 -12.65 2.73
C PRO A 47 -8.94 -13.45 1.44
N GLY A 48 -7.83 -14.18 1.40
CA GLY A 48 -7.45 -15.00 0.26
C GLY A 48 -6.93 -14.25 -0.94
N LYS A 49 -6.78 -12.92 -0.85
CA LYS A 49 -6.36 -12.08 -1.96
C LYS A 49 -5.09 -11.30 -1.60
N GLY A 50 -4.53 -10.63 -2.58
CA GLY A 50 -3.35 -9.82 -2.35
C GLY A 50 -2.85 -9.18 -3.63
N HIS A 51 -1.79 -8.39 -3.46
CA HIS A 51 -1.12 -7.74 -4.57
C HIS A 51 -0.02 -8.69 -5.06
N THR A 52 -0.26 -9.29 -6.23
CA THR A 52 0.62 -10.32 -6.79
C THR A 52 1.96 -9.74 -7.23
N ARG A 53 2.89 -10.61 -7.60
CA ARG A 53 4.28 -10.26 -7.89
C ARG A 53 4.40 -9.00 -8.75
N HIS A 54 5.08 -7.99 -8.24
CA HIS A 54 5.31 -6.71 -8.89
C HIS A 54 6.54 -6.05 -8.28
N ASN A 55 6.99 -4.95 -8.91
CA ASN A 55 8.02 -4.11 -8.32
C ASN A 55 7.68 -2.64 -8.55
N HIS A 56 8.43 -1.77 -7.88
CA HIS A 56 8.31 -0.32 -8.04
C HIS A 56 9.69 0.21 -8.45
N PRO A 57 9.94 0.42 -9.77
CA PRO A 57 11.25 0.88 -10.23
C PRO A 57 11.66 2.19 -9.56
N GLY A 58 12.85 2.20 -8.96
CA GLY A 58 13.41 3.37 -8.30
C GLY A 58 12.76 3.73 -6.97
N VAL A 59 11.83 2.92 -6.46
CA VAL A 59 11.07 3.22 -5.24
C VAL A 59 11.34 2.17 -4.18
N GLU A 60 11.78 2.62 -3.02
CA GLU A 60 11.96 1.79 -1.84
C GLU A 60 10.65 1.75 -1.04
N GLU A 61 10.35 0.61 -0.42
CA GLU A 61 9.07 0.42 0.26
C GLU A 61 9.26 -0.18 1.64
N ILE A 62 8.42 0.28 2.59
CA ILE A 62 8.26 -0.37 3.90
C ILE A 62 6.80 -0.77 4.03
N LEU A 63 6.56 -1.99 4.48
CA LEU A 63 5.24 -2.47 4.90
C LEU A 63 5.27 -2.73 6.39
N TYR A 64 4.26 -2.25 7.11
CA TYR A 64 4.09 -2.55 8.53
C TYR A 64 2.71 -3.15 8.74
N VAL A 65 2.66 -4.37 9.27
CA VAL A 65 1.40 -5.08 9.50
C VAL A 65 0.75 -4.57 10.78
N ILE A 66 -0.45 -4.02 10.65
CA ILE A 66 -1.24 -3.53 11.79
C ILE A 66 -2.07 -4.66 12.36
N SER A 67 -2.77 -5.42 11.51
CA SER A 67 -3.65 -6.50 11.93
C SER A 67 -3.77 -7.54 10.82
N GLY A 68 -4.17 -8.76 11.21
CA GLY A 68 -4.25 -9.87 10.30
C GLY A 68 -2.92 -10.56 10.10
N ARG A 69 -2.88 -11.46 9.12
CA ARG A 69 -1.68 -12.22 8.78
C ARG A 69 -1.64 -12.51 7.30
N GLY A 70 -0.46 -12.81 6.78
CA GLY A 70 -0.31 -13.13 5.38
C GLY A 70 1.03 -13.76 5.11
N ILE A 71 1.28 -14.02 3.82
CA ILE A 71 2.57 -14.47 3.33
C ILE A 71 3.18 -13.34 2.52
N GLN A 72 4.37 -12.93 2.92
CA GLN A 72 5.15 -11.94 2.19
C GLN A 72 6.25 -12.64 1.41
N MET A 73 6.36 -12.29 0.13
CA MET A 73 7.47 -12.72 -0.72
C MET A 73 8.32 -11.50 -1.09
N VAL A 74 9.63 -11.64 -0.97
CA VAL A 74 10.60 -10.64 -1.46
C VAL A 74 11.71 -11.42 -2.16
N GLU A 75 12.04 -11.03 -3.40
CA GLU A 75 13.11 -11.71 -4.13
C GLU A 75 14.47 -11.30 -3.58
N ASP A 76 15.40 -12.26 -3.55
CA ASP A 76 16.76 -12.01 -3.10
C ASP A 76 17.62 -11.44 -4.26
N ALA A 77 18.91 -11.24 -3.99
CA ALA A 77 19.83 -10.64 -4.96
C ALA A 77 19.99 -11.47 -6.24
N GLU A 78 19.68 -12.76 -6.19
CA GLU A 78 19.74 -13.66 -7.34
C GLU A 78 18.37 -13.83 -8.01
N GLY A 79 17.36 -13.06 -7.58
CA GLY A 79 16.02 -13.14 -8.14
C GLY A 79 15.20 -14.33 -7.64
N ARG A 80 15.62 -14.99 -6.56
CA ARG A 80 14.90 -16.11 -5.99
C ARG A 80 13.88 -15.63 -4.97
N PRO A 81 12.66 -16.18 -4.96
CA PRO A 81 11.64 -15.77 -4.00
C PRO A 81 11.98 -16.25 -2.58
N VAL A 82 11.92 -15.33 -1.64
CA VAL A 82 12.02 -15.63 -0.21
C VAL A 82 10.66 -15.33 0.39
N ARG A 83 10.01 -16.33 0.96
CA ARG A 83 8.67 -16.20 1.55
C ARG A 83 8.72 -16.36 3.05
N GLN A 84 7.92 -15.55 3.73
CA GLN A 84 7.79 -15.62 5.17
C GLN A 84 6.37 -15.26 5.58
N GLU A 85 5.85 -15.94 6.58
CA GLU A 85 4.60 -15.56 7.23
C GLU A 85 4.82 -14.25 8.00
N VAL A 86 3.88 -13.32 7.85
CA VAL A 86 3.91 -12.03 8.54
C VAL A 86 2.61 -11.79 9.27
N SER A 87 2.68 -11.11 10.41
CA SER A 87 1.54 -10.84 11.27
C SER A 87 1.74 -9.49 11.98
N ALA A 88 0.75 -9.09 12.78
CA ALA A 88 0.73 -7.79 13.45
C ALA A 88 2.04 -7.48 14.17
N GLY A 89 2.56 -6.28 13.94
CA GLY A 89 3.80 -5.80 14.55
C GLY A 89 5.05 -6.05 13.71
N MET A 90 4.95 -6.82 12.63
CA MET A 90 6.10 -7.11 11.77
C MET A 90 6.25 -6.05 10.69
N LEU A 91 7.52 -5.74 10.38
CA LEU A 91 7.88 -4.82 9.31
C LEU A 91 8.60 -5.58 8.21
N VAL A 92 8.27 -5.24 6.97
CA VAL A 92 8.97 -5.73 5.78
C VAL A 92 9.63 -4.55 5.10
N HIS A 93 10.92 -4.68 4.81
CA HIS A 93 11.65 -3.69 4.00
C HIS A 93 11.87 -4.27 2.60
N ILE A 94 11.50 -3.50 1.59
CA ILE A 94 11.63 -3.91 0.19
C ILE A 94 12.53 -2.90 -0.52
N PRO A 95 13.74 -3.32 -0.92
CA PRO A 95 14.63 -2.44 -1.68
C PRO A 95 14.02 -2.00 -3.01
N ALA A 96 14.49 -0.87 -3.54
CA ALA A 96 14.05 -0.40 -4.85
C ALA A 96 14.26 -1.49 -5.91
N ASP A 97 13.33 -1.57 -6.86
CA ASP A 97 13.35 -2.47 -8.01
C ASP A 97 13.08 -3.95 -7.69
N VAL A 98 13.08 -4.34 -6.42
CA VAL A 98 12.94 -5.74 -6.02
C VAL A 98 11.48 -6.20 -6.16
N TYR A 99 11.29 -7.32 -6.86
CA TYR A 99 9.96 -7.92 -6.99
C TYR A 99 9.50 -8.52 -5.66
N HIS A 100 8.24 -8.34 -5.38
CA HIS A 100 7.62 -8.76 -4.12
C HIS A 100 6.14 -9.03 -4.30
N GLU A 101 5.54 -9.64 -3.28
CA GLU A 101 4.13 -10.03 -3.30
C GLU A 101 3.63 -10.15 -1.87
N THR A 102 2.43 -9.67 -1.60
CA THR A 102 1.78 -9.80 -0.29
C THR A 102 0.42 -10.47 -0.48
N ILE A 103 0.23 -11.64 0.12
CA ILE A 103 -1.02 -12.40 0.02
C ILE A 103 -1.60 -12.58 1.41
N ASN A 104 -2.85 -12.21 1.58
CA ASN A 104 -3.62 -12.47 2.80
C ASN A 104 -4.10 -13.92 2.76
N ASN A 105 -3.48 -14.79 3.54
CA ASN A 105 -3.87 -16.20 3.64
C ASN A 105 -4.75 -16.47 4.86
N GLY A 106 -5.21 -15.41 5.54
CA GLY A 106 -6.11 -15.50 6.68
C GLY A 106 -7.57 -15.42 6.25
N TRP A 107 -8.45 -15.48 7.24
CA TRP A 107 -9.90 -15.40 7.03
C TRP A 107 -10.45 -14.00 7.29
N GLU A 108 -9.64 -13.10 7.83
CA GLU A 108 -9.97 -11.71 8.07
C GLU A 108 -9.19 -10.80 7.12
N ALA A 109 -9.67 -9.56 6.94
CA ALA A 109 -8.91 -8.56 6.20
C ALA A 109 -7.55 -8.31 6.88
N MET A 110 -6.52 -8.15 6.08
CA MET A 110 -5.18 -7.81 6.54
C MET A 110 -4.96 -6.32 6.36
N LYS A 111 -4.53 -5.63 7.42
CA LYS A 111 -4.32 -4.19 7.39
C LYS A 111 -2.84 -3.87 7.52
N LEU A 112 -2.33 -3.08 6.59
CA LEU A 112 -0.93 -2.68 6.54
C LEU A 112 -0.80 -1.18 6.36
N ILE A 113 0.30 -0.62 6.85
CA ILE A 113 0.78 0.68 6.40
C ILE A 113 1.86 0.43 5.37
N ALA A 114 1.77 1.11 4.22
CA ALA A 114 2.76 1.07 3.17
C ALA A 114 3.39 2.45 3.01
N ILE A 115 4.72 2.51 3.06
CA ILE A 115 5.48 3.75 2.87
C ILE A 115 6.39 3.57 1.67
N TYR A 116 6.32 4.50 0.73
CA TYR A 116 7.10 4.49 -0.51
C TYR A 116 7.98 5.74 -0.59
N ALA A 117 9.25 5.54 -0.92
CA ALA A 117 10.18 6.65 -1.13
C ALA A 117 11.00 6.40 -2.41
N PRO A 118 10.94 7.32 -3.37
CA PRO A 118 10.10 8.52 -3.42
C PRO A 118 8.61 8.17 -3.59
N HIS A 119 7.76 9.17 -3.50
CA HIS A 119 6.35 9.01 -3.85
C HIS A 119 6.21 8.65 -5.34
N GLY A 120 5.02 8.20 -5.74
CA GLY A 120 4.74 7.84 -7.14
C GLY A 120 3.77 6.68 -7.27
N PRO A 121 3.89 5.61 -6.45
CA PRO A 121 2.97 4.47 -6.54
C PRO A 121 1.50 4.84 -6.41
N GLU A 122 1.17 5.87 -5.62
CA GLU A 122 -0.21 6.34 -5.47
C GLU A 122 -0.81 6.79 -6.82
N ALA A 123 -0.03 7.50 -7.64
CA ALA A 123 -0.47 7.96 -8.95
C ALA A 123 -0.51 6.81 -9.95
N PHE A 124 0.48 5.94 -9.91
CA PHE A 124 0.54 4.76 -10.78
C PHE A 124 -0.67 3.85 -10.56
N LEU A 125 -0.98 3.55 -9.31
CA LEU A 125 -2.10 2.67 -8.94
C LEU A 125 -3.45 3.32 -9.28
N ARG A 126 -3.58 4.63 -9.07
CA ARG A 126 -4.79 5.37 -9.42
C ARG A 126 -5.13 5.27 -10.89
N ALA A 127 -4.12 5.17 -11.75
CA ALA A 127 -4.28 5.13 -13.21
C ALA A 127 -4.53 3.72 -13.75
N LEU A 128 -4.46 2.68 -12.93
CA LEU A 128 -4.69 1.31 -13.39
C LEU A 128 -6.15 1.12 -13.84
N PRO A 129 -6.39 0.32 -14.90
CA PRO A 129 -7.76 0.12 -15.43
C PRO A 129 -8.72 -0.50 -14.43
N ASP A 130 -8.21 -1.31 -13.49
CA ASP A 130 -9.04 -1.98 -12.48
C ASP A 130 -9.16 -1.19 -11.16
N CYS A 131 -8.62 0.02 -11.11
CA CYS A 131 -8.78 0.89 -9.96
C CYS A 131 -10.07 1.69 -10.07
N VAL A 132 -10.90 1.61 -9.04
CA VAL A 132 -12.08 2.47 -8.88
C VAL A 132 -11.81 3.43 -7.74
N VAL A 133 -11.94 4.74 -8.01
CA VAL A 133 -11.74 5.76 -6.99
C VAL A 133 -13.08 6.12 -6.36
N VAL A 134 -13.18 5.99 -5.05
CA VAL A 134 -14.36 6.38 -4.27
C VAL A 134 -14.02 7.68 -3.56
N PRO A 135 -14.86 8.74 -3.69
CA PRO A 135 -14.57 10.05 -3.12
C PRO A 135 -14.41 10.04 -1.60
N PRO A 136 -13.74 11.06 -1.03
CA PRO A 136 -13.59 11.19 0.42
C PRO A 136 -14.95 11.17 1.13
N GLY A 137 -15.01 10.49 2.27
CA GLY A 137 -16.20 10.41 3.09
C GLY A 137 -17.23 9.38 2.63
N GLU A 138 -17.04 8.75 1.46
CA GLU A 138 -17.93 7.72 0.96
C GLU A 138 -17.37 6.34 1.24
N VAL A 139 -18.25 5.39 1.47
CA VAL A 139 -17.88 4.00 1.75
C VAL A 139 -17.92 3.21 0.45
N PRO A 140 -16.85 2.45 0.12
CA PRO A 140 -16.88 1.56 -1.05
C PRO A 140 -18.01 0.56 -0.94
N GLY A 141 -18.79 0.43 -2.01
CA GLY A 141 -19.93 -0.49 -2.07
C GLY A 141 -19.55 -1.88 -2.49
#